data_a2ac524c94887096715a3d33a3b7d4ad
#
_entry.id   a2ac524c94887096715a3d33a3b7d4ad
#
_cell.length_a   1.000
_cell.length_b   1.000
_cell.length_c   1.000
_cell.angle_alpha   90.00
_cell.angle_beta   90.00
_cell.angle_gamma   90.00
#
_symmetry.space_group_name_H-M   'P 1'
#
loop_
_entity.id
_entity.type
_entity.pdbx_description
1 polymer ?
#
loop_
_entity_poly.entity_id
_entity_poly.type
_entity_poly.pdbx_seq_one_letter_code
_entity_poly.pdbx_strand_id
1 'polypeptide(L)'
;GSLGTFFHDMCDFFGMEEYFIRMYTDPQVVHAATDRLVDFYVEANDRFFREAGDSFDIFLIVNDLLTQRDLFMSLEQFRTFILPGFKRLIEVGKKYGKTIMLHSCGSIYRVIPDLIDAGVDILHPIQAMAAHMDAETLAREFGRDLAFCGGVDTQDKLVNWSPAQIREEVLRLRDVFGGNLIVSASHEEILPNIPIENMIAMARAAKE
;
A
#
# COMPACT_ATOMS: atom_id res chain seq x y z
N GLY A 1 -7.83 11.35 5.21
CA GLY A 1 -6.52 11.76 4.74
C GLY A 1 -5.46 10.91 5.38
N SER A 2 -4.40 10.62 4.66
CA SER A 2 -3.27 9.86 5.18
C SER A 2 -2.38 10.77 6.03
N LEU A 3 -2.19 10.43 7.30
CA LEU A 3 -1.17 11.03 8.16
C LEU A 3 -0.10 9.96 8.44
N GLY A 4 0.88 9.81 7.54
CA GLY A 4 1.90 8.78 7.70
C GLY A 4 2.83 8.63 6.51
N THR A 5 3.05 9.70 5.75
CA THR A 5 3.88 9.75 4.54
C THR A 5 5.37 9.95 4.82
N PHE A 6 5.85 9.51 5.98
CA PHE A 6 7.17 9.88 6.51
C PHE A 6 8.35 9.53 5.58
N PHE A 7 8.25 8.47 4.77
CA PHE A 7 9.29 8.14 3.80
C PHE A 7 9.38 9.19 2.69
N HIS A 8 8.22 9.60 2.13
CA HIS A 8 8.18 10.67 1.14
C HIS A 8 8.72 11.98 1.71
N ASP A 9 8.29 12.33 2.93
CA ASP A 9 8.75 13.55 3.59
C ASP A 9 10.26 13.55 3.85
N MET A 10 10.84 12.39 4.17
CA MET A 10 12.30 12.26 4.29
C MET A 10 13.00 12.41 2.93
N CYS A 11 12.41 11.85 1.87
CA CYS A 11 12.92 12.05 0.51
C CYS A 11 12.84 13.53 0.08
N ASP A 12 11.78 14.23 0.45
CA ASP A 12 11.62 15.66 0.17
C ASP A 12 12.58 16.51 1.00
N PHE A 13 12.80 16.16 2.26
CA PHE A 13 13.66 16.89 3.18
C PHE A 13 15.16 16.79 2.84
N PHE A 14 15.64 15.59 2.53
CA PHE A 14 17.05 15.37 2.20
C PHE A 14 17.35 15.43 0.71
N GLY A 15 16.36 15.20 -0.15
CA GLY A 15 16.53 14.72 -1.50
C GLY A 15 16.70 13.19 -1.51
N MET A 16 16.01 12.49 -2.42
CA MET A 16 15.91 11.03 -2.42
C MET A 16 17.30 10.35 -2.48
N GLU A 17 18.21 10.82 -3.34
CA GLU A 17 19.57 10.28 -3.47
C GLU A 17 20.35 10.46 -2.17
N GLU A 18 20.35 11.67 -1.62
CA GLU A 18 21.08 12.00 -0.40
C GLU A 18 20.52 11.23 0.81
N TYR A 19 19.18 11.03 0.86
CA TYR A 19 18.54 10.23 1.91
C TYR A 19 19.10 8.80 1.94
N PHE A 20 19.20 8.15 0.78
CA PHE A 20 19.76 6.80 0.70
C PHE A 20 21.26 6.77 1.01
N ILE A 21 22.04 7.75 0.57
CA ILE A 21 23.47 7.86 0.90
C ILE A 21 23.65 7.99 2.41
N ARG A 22 22.85 8.85 3.07
CA ARG A 22 22.94 9.08 4.52
C ARG A 22 22.55 7.89 5.37
N MET A 23 21.74 6.97 4.86
CA MET A 23 21.51 5.68 5.56
C MET A 23 22.82 4.90 5.81
N TYR A 24 23.86 5.15 5.01
CA TYR A 24 25.17 4.54 5.17
C TYR A 24 26.21 5.45 5.83
N THR A 25 26.21 6.74 5.47
CA THR A 25 27.25 7.67 5.92
C THR A 25 26.91 8.33 7.26
N ASP A 26 25.62 8.60 7.51
CA ASP A 26 25.15 9.34 8.69
C ASP A 26 23.86 8.71 9.27
N PRO A 27 23.84 7.39 9.58
CA PRO A 27 22.61 6.70 9.96
C PRO A 27 21.93 7.32 11.19
N GLN A 28 22.71 7.90 12.11
CA GLN A 28 22.17 8.56 13.31
C GLN A 28 21.33 9.79 12.97
N VAL A 29 21.73 10.56 11.95
CA VAL A 29 20.99 11.72 11.47
C VAL A 29 19.68 11.29 10.84
N VAL A 30 19.72 10.22 10.03
CA VAL A 30 18.52 9.64 9.41
C VAL A 30 17.54 9.15 10.47
N HIS A 31 18.01 8.38 11.46
CA HIS A 31 17.16 7.93 12.57
C HIS A 31 16.54 9.11 13.33
N ALA A 32 17.34 10.09 13.74
CA ALA A 32 16.83 11.23 14.51
C ALA A 32 15.78 12.04 13.74
N ALA A 33 15.99 12.27 12.43
CA ALA A 33 15.04 12.98 11.60
C ALA A 33 13.75 12.18 11.40
N THR A 34 13.87 10.89 11.06
CA THR A 34 12.72 9.98 10.88
C THR A 34 11.92 9.84 12.16
N ASP A 35 12.57 9.64 13.31
CA ASP A 35 11.91 9.51 14.61
C ASP A 35 11.13 10.78 14.95
N ARG A 36 11.72 11.96 14.73
CA ARG A 36 11.05 13.25 14.99
C ARG A 36 9.79 13.42 14.14
N LEU A 37 9.85 13.01 12.88
CA LEU A 37 8.71 13.09 11.98
C LEU A 37 7.64 12.04 12.35
N VAL A 38 8.05 10.82 12.64
CA VAL A 38 7.13 9.76 13.08
C VAL A 38 6.47 10.12 14.42
N ASP A 39 7.18 10.75 15.37
CA ASP A 39 6.59 11.29 16.60
C ASP A 39 5.44 12.25 16.31
N PHE A 40 5.65 13.15 15.35
CA PHE A 40 4.60 14.07 14.92
C PHE A 40 3.38 13.33 14.36
N TYR A 41 3.59 12.36 13.48
CA TYR A 41 2.49 11.58 12.91
C TYR A 41 1.75 10.73 13.94
N VAL A 42 2.48 10.12 14.87
CA VAL A 42 1.90 9.36 15.99
C VAL A 42 0.99 10.26 16.83
N GLU A 43 1.47 11.43 17.23
CA GLU A 43 0.67 12.37 18.02
C GLU A 43 -0.52 12.93 17.24
N ALA A 44 -0.32 13.29 15.98
CA ALA A 44 -1.39 13.80 15.13
C ALA A 44 -2.50 12.77 14.92
N ASN A 45 -2.14 11.52 14.61
CA ASN A 45 -3.10 10.44 14.46
C ASN A 45 -3.80 10.10 15.79
N ASP A 46 -3.07 10.07 16.93
CA ASP A 46 -3.68 9.81 18.23
C ASP A 46 -4.75 10.86 18.57
N ARG A 47 -4.46 12.13 18.31
CA ARG A 47 -5.44 13.22 18.49
C ARG A 47 -6.63 13.07 17.54
N PHE A 48 -6.35 12.81 16.26
CA PHE A 48 -7.40 12.65 15.24
C PHE A 48 -8.33 11.47 15.56
N PHE A 49 -7.78 10.31 15.93
CA PHE A 49 -8.59 9.14 16.25
C PHE A 49 -9.38 9.30 17.53
N ARG A 50 -8.89 10.06 18.49
CA ARG A 50 -9.63 10.38 19.72
C ARG A 50 -10.88 11.19 19.44
N GLU A 51 -10.81 12.13 18.50
CA GLU A 51 -11.91 13.04 18.20
C GLU A 51 -12.88 12.50 17.12
N ALA A 52 -12.35 11.77 16.14
CA ALA A 52 -13.10 11.37 14.95
C ALA A 52 -13.02 9.86 14.65
N GLY A 53 -12.42 9.07 15.51
CA GLY A 53 -12.16 7.65 15.24
C GLY A 53 -13.40 6.83 14.95
N ASP A 54 -14.54 7.14 15.56
CA ASP A 54 -15.80 6.42 15.33
C ASP A 54 -16.42 6.67 13.93
N SER A 55 -15.87 7.62 13.16
CA SER A 55 -16.40 8.01 11.85
C SER A 55 -15.80 7.19 10.69
N PHE A 56 -14.84 6.31 10.93
CA PHE A 56 -14.19 5.49 9.90
C PHE A 56 -13.60 4.20 10.48
N ASP A 57 -13.44 3.20 9.61
CA ASP A 57 -13.01 1.85 9.99
C ASP A 57 -11.55 1.58 9.63
N ILE A 58 -11.03 2.24 8.57
CA ILE A 58 -9.73 1.95 7.99
C ILE A 58 -8.77 3.13 8.19
N PHE A 59 -7.58 2.83 8.70
CA PHE A 59 -6.45 3.75 8.69
C PHE A 59 -5.51 3.43 7.53
N LEU A 60 -5.45 4.34 6.55
CA LEU A 60 -4.59 4.25 5.39
C LEU A 60 -3.24 4.93 5.66
N ILE A 61 -2.16 4.16 5.58
CA ILE A 61 -0.77 4.64 5.63
C ILE A 61 -0.23 4.61 4.20
N VAL A 62 0.36 5.72 3.72
CA VAL A 62 0.82 5.86 2.32
C VAL A 62 2.31 6.10 2.27
N ASN A 63 3.07 5.20 1.62
CA ASN A 63 4.48 5.40 1.32
C ASN A 63 4.90 4.54 0.12
N ASP A 64 5.34 5.17 -0.96
CA ASP A 64 5.86 4.46 -2.12
C ASP A 64 7.33 4.13 -1.94
N LEU A 65 7.61 2.85 -1.73
CA LEU A 65 8.95 2.33 -1.37
C LEU A 65 9.64 1.62 -2.53
N LEU A 66 8.98 1.55 -3.71
CA LEU A 66 9.27 0.52 -4.69
C LEU A 66 9.21 1.02 -6.13
N THR A 67 9.93 0.29 -6.97
CA THR A 67 9.77 0.31 -8.42
C THR A 67 8.79 -0.79 -8.86
N GLN A 68 8.55 -0.90 -10.16
CA GLN A 68 7.82 -2.06 -10.73
C GLN A 68 8.57 -3.40 -10.56
N ARG A 69 9.81 -3.39 -10.11
CA ARG A 69 10.67 -4.58 -10.02
C ARG A 69 11.06 -4.95 -8.60
N ASP A 70 11.40 -3.97 -7.75
CA ASP A 70 11.91 -4.21 -6.39
C ASP A 70 11.90 -2.91 -5.56
N LEU A 71 12.29 -3.02 -4.29
CA LEU A 71 12.53 -1.91 -3.36
C LEU A 71 13.55 -0.89 -3.91
N PHE A 72 13.39 0.38 -3.53
CA PHE A 72 14.42 1.41 -3.76
C PHE A 72 15.69 1.17 -2.93
N MET A 73 15.59 0.36 -1.90
CA MET A 73 16.65 0.09 -0.92
C MET A 73 16.81 -1.40 -0.65
N SER A 74 17.85 -1.80 0.06
CA SER A 74 17.99 -3.18 0.52
C SER A 74 16.93 -3.52 1.58
N LEU A 75 16.64 -4.82 1.74
CA LEU A 75 15.74 -5.30 2.78
C LEU A 75 16.25 -4.95 4.20
N GLU A 76 17.57 -4.94 4.39
CA GLU A 76 18.20 -4.53 5.64
C GLU A 76 17.92 -3.05 5.94
N GLN A 77 18.07 -2.16 4.95
CA GLN A 77 17.75 -0.74 5.11
C GLN A 77 16.27 -0.50 5.38
N PHE A 78 15.38 -1.20 4.66
CA PHE A 78 13.96 -1.16 4.95
C PHE A 78 13.67 -1.51 6.42
N ARG A 79 14.22 -2.63 6.89
CA ARG A 79 14.04 -3.08 8.28
C ARG A 79 14.65 -2.15 9.33
N THR A 80 15.75 -1.49 8.97
CA THR A 80 16.47 -0.60 9.89
C THR A 80 15.84 0.79 9.96
N PHE A 81 15.50 1.39 8.81
CA PHE A 81 15.12 2.82 8.76
C PHE A 81 13.63 3.06 8.53
N ILE A 82 12.89 2.11 7.94
CA ILE A 82 11.50 2.33 7.51
C ILE A 82 10.52 1.54 8.38
N LEU A 83 10.74 0.25 8.55
CA LEU A 83 9.83 -0.64 9.28
C LEU A 83 9.53 -0.16 10.73
N PRO A 84 10.48 0.40 11.51
CA PRO A 84 10.18 0.90 12.84
C PRO A 84 9.15 2.03 12.84
N GLY A 85 9.21 2.93 11.86
CA GLY A 85 8.22 4.00 11.69
C GLY A 85 6.83 3.44 11.38
N PHE A 86 6.73 2.46 10.49
CA PHE A 86 5.46 1.78 10.21
C PHE A 86 4.88 1.13 11.47
N LYS A 87 5.67 0.37 12.23
CA LYS A 87 5.20 -0.27 13.46
C LYS A 87 4.56 0.72 14.42
N ARG A 88 5.18 1.87 14.63
CA ARG A 88 4.65 2.93 15.52
C ARG A 88 3.34 3.52 15.01
N LEU A 89 3.18 3.74 13.71
CA LEU A 89 1.94 4.22 13.12
C LEU A 89 0.84 3.15 13.19
N ILE A 90 1.17 1.90 12.89
CA ILE A 90 0.26 0.76 13.00
C ILE A 90 -0.25 0.60 14.44
N GLU A 91 0.63 0.68 15.44
CA GLU A 91 0.26 0.61 16.85
C GLU A 91 -0.78 1.67 17.24
N VAL A 92 -0.63 2.90 16.74
CA VAL A 92 -1.64 3.95 16.99
C VAL A 92 -2.98 3.57 16.35
N GLY A 93 -3.02 3.11 15.12
CA GLY A 93 -4.27 2.67 14.48
C GLY A 93 -4.93 1.52 15.23
N LYS A 94 -4.14 0.50 15.60
CA LYS A 94 -4.62 -0.67 16.37
C LYS A 94 -5.14 -0.29 17.76
N LYS A 95 -4.53 0.68 18.44
CA LYS A 95 -5.01 1.23 19.73
C LYS A 95 -6.46 1.71 19.65
N TYR A 96 -6.87 2.23 18.49
CA TYR A 96 -8.23 2.71 18.23
C TYR A 96 -9.10 1.72 17.44
N GLY A 97 -8.67 0.45 17.37
CA GLY A 97 -9.43 -0.62 16.70
C GLY A 97 -9.53 -0.46 15.18
N LYS A 98 -8.61 0.27 14.55
CA LYS A 98 -8.64 0.49 13.10
C LYS A 98 -8.05 -0.68 12.34
N THR A 99 -8.67 -1.01 11.21
CA THR A 99 -8.08 -1.87 10.21
C THR A 99 -6.96 -1.09 9.49
N ILE A 100 -5.78 -1.68 9.40
CA ILE A 100 -4.61 -1.02 8.82
C ILE A 100 -4.50 -1.36 7.35
N MET A 101 -4.63 -0.35 6.50
CA MET A 101 -4.37 -0.45 5.06
C MET A 101 -3.04 0.25 4.76
N LEU A 102 -2.11 -0.47 4.17
CA LEU A 102 -0.86 0.10 3.68
C LEU A 102 -0.94 0.32 2.18
N HIS A 103 -0.69 1.55 1.75
CA HIS A 103 -0.49 1.90 0.36
C HIS A 103 1.00 1.96 0.03
N SER A 104 1.37 1.21 -1.00
CA SER A 104 2.66 1.37 -1.68
C SER A 104 2.56 0.83 -3.10
N CYS A 105 2.79 1.69 -4.08
CA CYS A 105 2.88 1.29 -5.48
C CYS A 105 4.11 0.43 -5.76
N GLY A 106 4.03 -0.44 -6.79
CA GLY A 106 5.15 -1.26 -7.25
C GLY A 106 5.19 -2.67 -6.67
N SER A 107 6.36 -3.31 -6.74
CA SER A 107 6.58 -4.68 -6.28
C SER A 107 6.90 -4.74 -4.78
N ILE A 108 5.88 -4.76 -3.93
CA ILE A 108 6.03 -4.83 -2.47
C ILE A 108 6.31 -6.26 -1.94
N TYR A 109 6.29 -7.25 -2.80
CA TYR A 109 6.35 -8.68 -2.48
C TYR A 109 7.38 -9.04 -1.40
N ARG A 110 8.62 -8.53 -1.51
CA ARG A 110 9.72 -8.90 -0.60
C ARG A 110 9.53 -8.46 0.85
N VAL A 111 8.74 -7.45 1.10
CA VAL A 111 8.49 -6.92 2.45
C VAL A 111 7.13 -7.30 3.01
N ILE A 112 6.29 -8.01 2.25
CA ILE A 112 4.97 -8.47 2.73
C ILE A 112 5.08 -9.23 4.07
N PRO A 113 6.02 -10.17 4.27
CA PRO A 113 6.14 -10.85 5.57
C PRO A 113 6.41 -9.89 6.73
N ASP A 114 7.32 -8.92 6.54
CA ASP A 114 7.62 -7.91 7.56
C ASP A 114 6.40 -7.01 7.88
N LEU A 115 5.57 -6.73 6.87
CA LEU A 115 4.36 -5.91 7.01
C LEU A 115 3.23 -6.68 7.73
N ILE A 116 3.07 -7.97 7.46
CA ILE A 116 2.17 -8.86 8.20
C ILE A 116 2.57 -8.89 9.67
N ASP A 117 3.85 -9.14 9.94
CA ASP A 117 4.39 -9.17 11.31
C ASP A 117 4.25 -7.81 12.03
N ALA A 118 4.23 -6.70 11.28
CA ALA A 118 3.99 -5.38 11.81
C ALA A 118 2.51 -5.09 12.10
N GLY A 119 1.57 -5.89 11.56
CA GLY A 119 0.14 -5.76 11.79
C GLY A 119 -0.65 -5.04 10.70
N VAL A 120 -0.15 -5.02 9.45
CA VAL A 120 -0.93 -4.61 8.29
C VAL A 120 -2.03 -5.63 8.03
N ASP A 121 -3.24 -5.17 7.74
CA ASP A 121 -4.40 -6.01 7.45
C ASP A 121 -4.75 -6.04 5.96
N ILE A 122 -4.49 -4.93 5.25
CA ILE A 122 -4.86 -4.76 3.84
C ILE A 122 -3.68 -4.16 3.07
N LEU A 123 -3.33 -4.75 1.93
CA LEU A 123 -2.40 -4.16 0.95
C LEU A 123 -3.15 -3.41 -0.16
N HIS A 124 -2.67 -2.20 -0.48
CA HIS A 124 -3.18 -1.31 -1.53
C HIS A 124 -2.05 -0.56 -2.25
N PRO A 125 -2.14 -0.33 -3.56
CA PRO A 125 -2.90 -1.11 -4.50
C PRO A 125 -2.13 -2.38 -4.87
N ILE A 126 -2.83 -3.42 -5.31
CA ILE A 126 -2.14 -4.53 -5.99
C ILE A 126 -1.86 -4.08 -7.42
N GLN A 127 -0.61 -3.75 -7.72
CA GLN A 127 -0.17 -3.47 -9.08
C GLN A 127 0.12 -4.79 -9.81
N ALA A 128 -0.89 -5.33 -10.49
CA ALA A 128 -0.88 -6.66 -11.07
C ALA A 128 0.28 -6.94 -12.06
N MET A 129 0.85 -5.90 -12.68
CA MET A 129 1.96 -6.00 -13.62
C MET A 129 3.34 -5.83 -12.97
N ALA A 130 3.41 -5.50 -11.69
CA ALA A 130 4.68 -5.43 -10.96
C ALA A 130 5.21 -6.84 -10.67
N ALA A 131 6.52 -6.97 -10.49
CA ALA A 131 7.17 -8.27 -10.29
C ALA A 131 6.61 -8.99 -9.05
N HIS A 132 6.23 -10.26 -9.20
CA HIS A 132 5.66 -11.12 -8.14
C HIS A 132 4.34 -10.62 -7.52
N MET A 133 3.65 -9.68 -8.18
CA MET A 133 2.39 -9.11 -7.69
C MET A 133 1.16 -9.71 -8.40
N ASP A 134 1.31 -10.83 -9.10
CA ASP A 134 0.18 -11.55 -9.68
C ASP A 134 -0.76 -12.11 -8.59
N ALA A 135 -2.05 -12.14 -8.92
CA ALA A 135 -3.10 -12.48 -7.98
C ALA A 135 -2.94 -13.88 -7.37
N GLU A 136 -2.56 -14.87 -8.22
CA GLU A 136 -2.40 -16.27 -7.81
C GLU A 136 -1.26 -16.44 -6.80
N THR A 137 -0.14 -15.77 -7.02
CA THR A 137 1.00 -15.76 -6.09
C THR A 137 0.62 -15.12 -4.77
N LEU A 138 0.03 -13.94 -4.79
CA LEU A 138 -0.36 -13.22 -3.58
C LEU A 138 -1.41 -13.99 -2.77
N ALA A 139 -2.44 -14.51 -3.40
CA ALA A 139 -3.49 -15.28 -2.74
C ALA A 139 -2.95 -16.57 -2.11
N ARG A 140 -2.08 -17.29 -2.82
CA ARG A 140 -1.48 -18.54 -2.35
C ARG A 140 -0.58 -18.32 -1.14
N GLU A 141 0.24 -17.28 -1.15
CA GLU A 141 1.30 -17.08 -0.17
C GLU A 141 0.84 -16.25 1.03
N PHE A 142 -0.02 -15.26 0.81
CA PHE A 142 -0.39 -14.29 1.84
C PHE A 142 -1.91 -14.16 2.08
N GLY A 143 -2.75 -14.83 1.29
CA GLY A 143 -4.20 -14.70 1.38
C GLY A 143 -4.84 -15.19 2.67
N ARG A 144 -4.08 -15.83 3.56
CA ARG A 144 -4.54 -16.20 4.92
C ARG A 144 -4.35 -15.09 5.93
N ASP A 145 -3.38 -14.21 5.68
CA ASP A 145 -2.90 -13.20 6.62
C ASP A 145 -3.29 -11.79 6.22
N LEU A 146 -3.59 -11.57 4.91
CA LEU A 146 -3.91 -10.26 4.35
C LEU A 146 -5.20 -10.27 3.53
N ALA A 147 -5.90 -9.14 3.55
CA ALA A 147 -6.81 -8.75 2.50
C ALA A 147 -6.07 -7.87 1.46
N PHE A 148 -6.65 -7.75 0.28
CA PHE A 148 -6.05 -7.08 -0.85
C PHE A 148 -7.02 -6.05 -1.44
N CYS A 149 -6.48 -4.91 -1.87
CA CYS A 149 -7.26 -3.87 -2.56
C CYS A 149 -6.58 -3.52 -3.89
N GLY A 150 -7.30 -3.61 -5.00
CA GLY A 150 -6.74 -3.36 -6.33
C GLY A 150 -6.90 -4.53 -7.29
N GLY A 151 -5.87 -4.82 -8.06
CA GLY A 151 -5.74 -6.01 -8.91
C GLY A 151 -6.25 -5.87 -10.34
N VAL A 152 -7.20 -4.96 -10.64
CA VAL A 152 -7.68 -4.76 -12.02
C VAL A 152 -6.70 -3.85 -12.76
N ASP A 153 -5.93 -4.42 -13.67
CA ASP A 153 -4.80 -3.77 -14.31
C ASP A 153 -5.19 -2.50 -15.09
N THR A 154 -4.49 -1.39 -14.77
CA THR A 154 -4.65 -0.06 -15.39
C THR A 154 -3.71 0.20 -16.57
N GLN A 155 -2.72 -0.66 -16.80
CA GLN A 155 -1.71 -0.43 -17.84
C GLN A 155 -2.16 -0.99 -19.19
N ASP A 156 -2.86 -2.12 -19.20
CA ASP A 156 -3.36 -2.80 -20.40
C ASP A 156 -4.86 -3.10 -20.32
N LYS A 157 -5.30 -3.88 -19.32
CA LYS A 157 -6.65 -4.44 -19.31
C LYS A 157 -7.74 -3.36 -19.29
N LEU A 158 -7.70 -2.44 -18.36
CA LEU A 158 -8.70 -1.35 -18.29
C LEU A 158 -8.65 -0.42 -19.51
N VAL A 159 -7.51 -0.32 -20.19
CA VAL A 159 -7.35 0.51 -21.39
C VAL A 159 -7.88 -0.18 -22.64
N ASN A 160 -7.51 -1.45 -22.84
CA ASN A 160 -7.61 -2.13 -24.16
C ASN A 160 -8.69 -3.22 -24.22
N TRP A 161 -9.17 -3.73 -23.08
CA TRP A 161 -10.14 -4.80 -23.05
C TRP A 161 -11.57 -4.28 -23.19
N SER A 162 -12.47 -5.16 -23.65
CA SER A 162 -13.90 -4.85 -23.66
C SER A 162 -14.52 -4.93 -22.27
N PRO A 163 -15.66 -4.23 -22.01
CA PRO A 163 -16.37 -4.32 -20.74
C PRO A 163 -16.71 -5.75 -20.29
N ALA A 164 -16.98 -6.66 -21.24
CA ALA A 164 -17.22 -8.07 -20.92
C ALA A 164 -15.97 -8.77 -20.39
N GLN A 165 -14.81 -8.53 -20.99
CA GLN A 165 -13.53 -9.06 -20.51
C GLN A 165 -13.13 -8.49 -19.16
N ILE A 166 -13.41 -7.20 -18.90
CA ILE A 166 -13.18 -6.59 -17.56
C ILE A 166 -14.08 -7.24 -16.52
N ARG A 167 -15.34 -7.51 -16.83
CA ARG A 167 -16.23 -8.27 -15.93
C ARG A 167 -15.66 -9.65 -15.60
N GLU A 168 -15.23 -10.40 -16.60
CA GLU A 168 -14.63 -11.74 -16.43
C GLU A 168 -13.37 -11.67 -15.54
N GLU A 169 -12.51 -10.66 -15.74
CA GLU A 169 -11.31 -10.46 -14.93
C GLU A 169 -11.65 -10.17 -13.46
N VAL A 170 -12.64 -9.31 -13.20
CA VAL A 170 -13.08 -9.05 -11.83
C VAL A 170 -13.59 -10.31 -11.15
N LEU A 171 -14.40 -11.12 -11.84
CA LEU A 171 -14.90 -12.38 -11.30
C LEU A 171 -13.75 -13.36 -11.02
N ARG A 172 -12.78 -13.48 -11.96
CA ARG A 172 -11.56 -14.28 -11.73
C ARG A 172 -10.79 -13.84 -10.50
N LEU A 173 -10.56 -12.54 -10.33
CA LEU A 173 -9.85 -12.01 -9.17
C LEU A 173 -10.61 -12.33 -7.86
N ARG A 174 -11.93 -12.22 -7.86
CA ARG A 174 -12.76 -12.59 -6.72
C ARG A 174 -12.67 -14.08 -6.39
N ASP A 175 -12.63 -14.93 -7.40
CA ASP A 175 -12.45 -16.38 -7.21
C ASP A 175 -11.06 -16.70 -6.62
N VAL A 176 -10.01 -16.02 -7.11
CA VAL A 176 -8.62 -16.22 -6.65
C VAL A 176 -8.43 -15.77 -5.21
N PHE A 177 -8.91 -14.58 -4.84
CA PHE A 177 -8.73 -14.02 -3.49
C PHE A 177 -9.86 -14.43 -2.52
N GLY A 178 -10.95 -14.99 -3.02
CA GLY A 178 -12.12 -15.28 -2.19
C GLY A 178 -12.71 -14.01 -1.55
N GLY A 179 -13.02 -14.08 -0.25
CA GLY A 179 -13.56 -12.94 0.50
C GLY A 179 -12.55 -11.84 0.87
N ASN A 180 -11.28 -12.00 0.50
CA ASN A 180 -10.19 -11.12 0.92
C ASN A 180 -9.81 -10.08 -0.16
N LEU A 181 -10.75 -9.68 -1.03
CA LEU A 181 -10.52 -8.70 -2.08
C LEU A 181 -11.48 -7.51 -1.99
N ILE A 182 -10.91 -6.33 -1.95
CA ILE A 182 -11.60 -5.07 -2.30
C ILE A 182 -11.28 -4.81 -3.76
N VAL A 183 -12.27 -5.01 -4.64
CA VAL A 183 -12.09 -4.80 -6.08
C VAL A 183 -11.83 -3.32 -6.36
N SER A 184 -10.67 -3.04 -6.92
CA SER A 184 -10.26 -1.70 -7.34
C SER A 184 -9.32 -1.78 -8.54
N ALA A 185 -9.10 -0.65 -9.18
CA ALA A 185 -8.03 -0.52 -10.15
C ALA A 185 -6.65 -0.78 -9.50
N SER A 186 -5.69 -1.26 -10.28
CA SER A 186 -4.33 -1.58 -9.80
C SER A 186 -3.46 -0.34 -9.54
N HIS A 187 -4.03 0.85 -9.69
CA HIS A 187 -3.47 2.14 -9.35
C HIS A 187 -4.60 3.09 -8.96
N GLU A 188 -4.37 4.04 -8.07
CA GLU A 188 -5.39 4.98 -7.60
C GLU A 188 -5.74 6.04 -8.65
N GLU A 189 -4.79 6.41 -9.49
CA GLU A 189 -5.00 7.37 -10.56
C GLU A 189 -5.56 6.68 -11.81
N ILE A 190 -6.74 7.10 -12.21
CA ILE A 190 -7.40 6.65 -13.44
C ILE A 190 -7.06 7.63 -14.55
N LEU A 191 -6.22 7.20 -15.49
CA LEU A 191 -5.78 8.04 -16.58
C LEU A 191 -6.89 8.23 -17.64
N PRO A 192 -6.86 9.36 -18.40
CA PRO A 192 -7.90 9.70 -19.38
C PRO A 192 -8.04 8.71 -20.55
N ASN A 193 -7.07 7.83 -20.75
CA ASN A 193 -7.10 6.80 -21.80
C ASN A 193 -7.91 5.55 -21.40
N ILE A 194 -8.40 5.47 -20.16
CA ILE A 194 -9.25 4.36 -19.70
C ILE A 194 -10.70 4.66 -20.09
N PRO A 195 -11.37 3.80 -20.90
CA PRO A 195 -12.78 3.99 -21.24
C PRO A 195 -13.69 3.93 -20.01
N ILE A 196 -14.61 4.86 -19.91
CA ILE A 196 -15.56 4.92 -18.78
C ILE A 196 -16.41 3.65 -18.67
N GLU A 197 -16.70 3.01 -19.80
CA GLU A 197 -17.46 1.77 -19.88
C GLU A 197 -16.75 0.63 -19.14
N ASN A 198 -15.41 0.59 -19.17
CA ASN A 198 -14.62 -0.39 -18.45
C ASN A 198 -14.64 -0.14 -16.94
N MET A 199 -14.62 1.11 -16.50
CA MET A 199 -14.78 1.47 -15.09
C MET A 199 -16.17 1.08 -14.59
N ILE A 200 -17.21 1.33 -15.39
CA ILE A 200 -18.59 0.93 -15.05
C ILE A 200 -18.70 -0.61 -14.98
N ALA A 201 -18.08 -1.33 -15.91
CA ALA A 201 -18.07 -2.79 -15.92
C ALA A 201 -17.38 -3.36 -14.67
N MET A 202 -16.21 -2.83 -14.31
CA MET A 202 -15.50 -3.19 -13.09
C MET A 202 -16.36 -2.97 -11.84
N ALA A 203 -16.96 -1.79 -11.69
CA ALA A 203 -17.78 -1.45 -10.54
C ALA A 203 -19.07 -2.28 -10.43
N ARG A 204 -19.66 -2.70 -11.56
CA ARG A 204 -20.83 -3.59 -11.59
C ARG A 204 -20.44 -5.01 -11.21
N ALA A 205 -19.39 -5.55 -11.82
CA ALA A 205 -18.89 -6.89 -11.53
C ALA A 205 -18.45 -7.08 -10.07
N ALA A 206 -17.94 -6.03 -9.44
CA ALA A 206 -17.57 -6.05 -8.02
C ALA A 206 -18.78 -6.32 -7.08
N LYS A 207 -20.01 -6.13 -7.55
CA LYS A 207 -21.26 -6.31 -6.78
C LYS A 207 -22.01 -7.61 -7.08
N GLU A 208 -21.57 -8.37 -8.09
CA GLU A 208 -22.13 -9.68 -8.42
C GLU A 208 -21.67 -10.75 -7.42
#